data_a280cf98e5fa30d3b9eed05f672b70da
#
_entry.id   a280cf98e5fa30d3b9eed05f672b70da
#
_cell.length_a   1.000
_cell.length_b   1.000
_cell.length_c   1.000
_cell.angle_alpha   90.00
_cell.angle_beta   90.00
_cell.angle_gamma   90.00
#
_symmetry.space_group_name_H-M   'P 1'
#
loop_
_entity.id
_entity.type
_entity.pdbx_description
1 polymer ?
#
loop_
_entity_poly.entity_id
_entity_poly.type
_entity_poly.pdbx_seq_one_letter_code
_entity_poly.pdbx_strand_id
1 'polypeptide(L)'
;MSTFRYLRGKTSRLMGWALLLWIFSGCGLELPSKPPDLLHKFNVLEVGRGPAHLLTSDFNMDGNADLVSANAKNSTLSVMLSKGDGTFQKTLTFSVATEPTTVVTNDINRDGIPDLIANSRGTDQLTVLLGNGNGSFSKLPSVQTGRVPLAVIPADFNADGKLDLAVTLTFDKVEIFLGTGDGFFRRGETYLTGSRSLSGVAEDFDRDGKIDLALATSSSNASSIRFYRGHGDGTFAKSVQIAHGLVPLALIKKDMNNDSRPDLVFAAGQGDNLYMLLSRENGTFEKEIAFSGGGGPIALVADHFNTDSLVDVAVANSRSSNFSLVLRRADGSFHYPTRDYVIDGGTPLAITSGDYNTDGMMDIAVASNAKNTVEIYLQRRVFQ
;
A
#
# COMPACT_ATOMS: atom_id res chain seq x y z
N MET A 1 75.28 -12.51 -7.06
CA MET A 1 75.26 -13.40 -8.24
C MET A 1 73.99 -14.18 -8.15
N SER A 2 72.98 -14.14 -8.97
CA SER A 2 72.74 -13.49 -10.27
C SER A 2 71.25 -13.23 -10.39
N THR A 3 70.96 -12.07 -10.84
CA THR A 3 69.71 -11.57 -11.45
C THR A 3 69.07 -12.56 -12.40
N PHE A 4 67.70 -12.66 -12.36
CA PHE A 4 66.94 -12.72 -13.62
C PHE A 4 65.56 -12.04 -13.49
N ARG A 5 65.22 -11.35 -14.51
CA ARG A 5 64.25 -10.31 -14.74
C ARG A 5 62.83 -10.80 -14.95
N TYR A 6 61.92 -9.97 -14.53
CA TYR A 6 60.53 -9.72 -14.99
C TYR A 6 60.37 -9.80 -16.51
N LEU A 7 59.32 -10.48 -16.95
CA LEU A 7 58.65 -10.16 -18.20
C LEU A 7 57.11 -10.35 -18.03
N ARG A 8 56.42 -9.24 -18.27
CA ARG A 8 54.98 -9.12 -18.41
C ARG A 8 54.49 -9.88 -19.66
N GLY A 9 53.39 -10.61 -19.55
CA GLY A 9 52.57 -11.09 -20.66
C GLY A 9 51.09 -10.94 -20.32
N LYS A 10 50.54 -9.76 -20.67
CA LYS A 10 49.09 -9.61 -20.86
C LYS A 10 48.71 -10.39 -22.12
N THR A 11 47.73 -11.23 -22.06
CA THR A 11 46.75 -11.63 -23.07
C THR A 11 46.29 -13.07 -22.83
N SER A 12 45.07 -13.27 -22.36
CA SER A 12 44.19 -14.39 -22.73
C SER A 12 43.04 -14.52 -21.72
N ARG A 13 42.12 -13.61 -21.77
CA ARG A 13 40.77 -13.78 -21.17
C ARG A 13 39.68 -13.29 -22.13
N LEU A 14 39.77 -13.68 -23.39
CA LEU A 14 38.75 -13.37 -24.39
C LEU A 14 38.47 -14.55 -25.37
N MET A 15 38.72 -15.77 -24.96
CA MET A 15 38.45 -16.95 -25.81
C MET A 15 37.61 -18.05 -25.13
N GLY A 16 36.89 -17.74 -24.08
CA GLY A 16 36.03 -18.72 -23.37
C GLY A 16 34.52 -18.63 -23.69
N TRP A 17 34.03 -17.58 -24.36
CA TRP A 17 32.60 -17.37 -24.58
C TRP A 17 32.13 -17.54 -26.03
N ALA A 18 33.03 -17.76 -26.97
CA ALA A 18 32.66 -17.94 -28.36
C ALA A 18 32.45 -19.44 -28.77
N LEU A 19 32.77 -20.40 -27.92
CA LEU A 19 32.62 -21.83 -28.24
C LEU A 19 31.33 -22.47 -27.73
N LEU A 20 30.52 -21.76 -26.96
CA LEU A 20 29.23 -22.27 -26.47
C LEU A 20 28.03 -21.83 -27.34
N LEU A 21 28.25 -20.98 -28.34
CA LEU A 21 27.20 -20.48 -29.23
C LEU A 21 27.01 -21.31 -30.55
N TRP A 22 27.83 -22.35 -30.75
CA TRP A 22 27.77 -23.15 -32.00
C TRP A 22 27.19 -24.56 -31.85
N ILE A 23 26.80 -24.98 -30.63
CA ILE A 23 26.20 -26.32 -30.43
C ILE A 23 24.67 -26.28 -30.36
N PHE A 24 24.03 -25.08 -30.32
CA PHE A 24 22.58 -24.95 -30.26
C PHE A 24 21.87 -24.52 -31.53
N SER A 25 22.55 -24.50 -32.69
CA SER A 25 21.91 -24.15 -33.97
C SER A 25 21.23 -25.33 -34.69
N GLY A 26 21.01 -26.45 -34.02
CA GLY A 26 20.42 -27.65 -34.63
C GLY A 26 19.19 -28.24 -33.93
N CYS A 27 18.78 -27.71 -32.81
CA CYS A 27 17.52 -28.07 -32.15
C CYS A 27 16.70 -26.80 -32.01
N GLY A 28 15.54 -26.69 -32.66
CA GLY A 28 14.58 -25.59 -32.52
C GLY A 28 13.95 -25.52 -31.16
N LEU A 29 14.78 -25.30 -30.12
CA LEU A 29 14.32 -24.84 -28.83
C LEU A 29 14.03 -23.34 -29.00
N GLU A 30 12.79 -23.01 -29.37
CA GLU A 30 12.27 -21.69 -29.12
C GLU A 30 12.47 -21.44 -27.62
N LEU A 31 13.25 -20.40 -27.29
CA LEU A 31 13.26 -19.89 -25.92
C LEU A 31 11.80 -19.65 -25.56
N PRO A 32 11.32 -20.10 -24.38
CA PRO A 32 9.95 -19.86 -24.01
C PRO A 32 9.68 -18.35 -24.17
N SER A 33 8.73 -18.00 -25.02
CA SER A 33 8.31 -16.62 -25.21
C SER A 33 8.03 -16.04 -23.82
N LYS A 34 8.54 -14.83 -23.55
CA LYS A 34 8.21 -14.12 -22.29
C LYS A 34 6.69 -14.23 -22.12
N PRO A 35 6.20 -14.72 -20.96
CA PRO A 35 4.75 -14.81 -20.77
C PRO A 35 4.14 -13.42 -21.00
N PRO A 36 2.96 -13.34 -21.63
CA PRO A 36 2.34 -12.06 -21.98
C PRO A 36 2.22 -11.18 -20.74
N ASP A 37 2.42 -9.87 -20.91
CA ASP A 37 2.28 -8.91 -19.83
C ASP A 37 0.80 -8.90 -19.38
N LEU A 38 0.55 -9.15 -18.10
CA LEU A 38 -0.79 -9.14 -17.50
C LEU A 38 -1.40 -7.75 -17.46
N LEU A 39 -0.56 -6.73 -17.32
CA LEU A 39 -0.95 -5.34 -17.22
C LEU A 39 -0.34 -4.55 -18.39
N HIS A 40 -1.04 -3.52 -18.87
CA HIS A 40 -0.51 -2.56 -19.80
C HIS A 40 -0.80 -1.15 -19.34
N LYS A 41 0.17 -0.27 -19.47
CA LYS A 41 -0.01 1.15 -19.22
C LYS A 41 -1.02 1.72 -20.19
N PHE A 42 -2.10 2.30 -19.65
CA PHE A 42 -3.23 2.80 -20.44
C PHE A 42 -3.35 4.32 -20.38
N ASN A 43 -3.19 4.91 -19.17
CA ASN A 43 -3.41 6.34 -18.99
C ASN A 43 -2.40 6.94 -18.01
N VAL A 44 -2.23 8.25 -18.07
CA VAL A 44 -1.42 9.05 -17.15
C VAL A 44 -2.21 10.28 -16.76
N LEU A 45 -2.46 10.45 -15.47
CA LEU A 45 -3.25 11.53 -14.91
C LEU A 45 -2.33 12.53 -14.21
N GLU A 46 -2.50 13.83 -14.51
CA GLU A 46 -1.83 14.88 -13.76
C GLU A 46 -2.53 15.10 -12.42
N VAL A 47 -1.74 15.18 -11.35
CA VAL A 47 -2.21 15.43 -9.99
C VAL A 47 -1.42 16.56 -9.34
N GLY A 48 -1.76 16.92 -8.11
CA GLY A 48 -0.99 17.91 -7.36
C GLY A 48 0.44 17.46 -7.08
N ARG A 49 1.29 18.39 -6.65
CA ARG A 49 2.73 18.14 -6.45
C ARG A 49 2.99 17.23 -5.25
N GLY A 50 3.84 16.24 -5.49
CA GLY A 50 4.29 15.30 -4.46
C GLY A 50 3.21 14.32 -4.02
N PRO A 51 2.57 13.55 -4.94
CA PRO A 51 1.60 12.53 -4.57
C PRO A 51 2.27 11.48 -3.68
N ALA A 52 1.74 11.33 -2.46
CA ALA A 52 2.29 10.49 -1.40
C ALA A 52 1.38 9.31 -1.02
N HIS A 53 0.09 9.41 -1.30
CA HIS A 53 -0.88 8.36 -1.05
C HIS A 53 -1.94 8.33 -2.14
N LEU A 54 -2.44 7.13 -2.43
CA LEU A 54 -3.56 6.88 -3.34
C LEU A 54 -4.60 6.02 -2.65
N LEU A 55 -5.85 6.22 -3.01
CA LEU A 55 -6.94 5.30 -2.69
C LEU A 55 -7.98 5.29 -3.80
N THR A 56 -8.78 4.23 -3.82
CA THR A 56 -9.87 3.98 -4.77
C THR A 56 -11.19 3.92 -4.03
N SER A 57 -12.23 4.59 -4.55
CA SER A 57 -13.63 4.49 -4.10
C SER A 57 -14.55 5.10 -5.16
N ASP A 58 -15.86 4.87 -5.09
CA ASP A 58 -16.86 5.54 -5.93
C ASP A 58 -17.33 6.84 -5.25
N PHE A 59 -16.71 7.98 -5.61
CA PHE A 59 -16.98 9.28 -4.96
C PHE A 59 -18.17 10.05 -5.55
N ASN A 60 -18.66 9.63 -6.71
CA ASN A 60 -19.78 10.27 -7.37
C ASN A 60 -21.03 9.38 -7.47
N MET A 61 -20.96 8.18 -6.86
CA MET A 61 -22.06 7.21 -6.77
C MET A 61 -22.55 6.73 -8.15
N ASP A 62 -21.63 6.64 -9.14
CA ASP A 62 -21.96 6.19 -10.51
C ASP A 62 -21.61 4.71 -10.76
N GLY A 63 -21.05 4.01 -9.77
CA GLY A 63 -20.66 2.61 -9.84
C GLY A 63 -19.25 2.38 -10.41
N ASN A 64 -18.54 3.43 -10.81
CA ASN A 64 -17.17 3.31 -11.32
C ASN A 64 -16.14 3.57 -10.20
N ALA A 65 -14.99 2.94 -10.31
CA ALA A 65 -13.88 3.12 -9.36
C ALA A 65 -13.14 4.45 -9.65
N ASP A 66 -13.30 5.45 -8.77
CA ASP A 66 -12.61 6.73 -8.81
C ASP A 66 -11.30 6.68 -8.01
N LEU A 67 -10.47 7.71 -8.16
CA LEU A 67 -9.17 7.83 -7.49
C LEU A 67 -9.05 9.12 -6.69
N VAL A 68 -8.36 9.05 -5.55
CA VAL A 68 -7.89 10.20 -4.79
C VAL A 68 -6.40 10.11 -4.54
N SER A 69 -5.68 11.23 -4.76
CA SER A 69 -4.26 11.37 -4.43
C SER A 69 -4.07 12.44 -3.37
N ALA A 70 -3.30 12.12 -2.30
CA ALA A 70 -2.82 13.11 -1.34
C ALA A 70 -1.50 13.71 -1.82
N ASN A 71 -1.46 15.03 -2.02
CA ASN A 71 -0.35 15.75 -2.64
C ASN A 71 0.40 16.57 -1.60
N ALA A 72 1.46 15.99 -1.03
CA ALA A 72 2.15 16.55 0.14
C ALA A 72 2.78 17.92 -0.10
N LYS A 73 3.30 18.19 -1.31
CA LYS A 73 4.07 19.42 -1.59
C LYS A 73 3.23 20.65 -1.89
N ASN A 74 1.95 20.54 -2.18
CA ASN A 74 1.06 21.68 -2.39
C ASN A 74 -0.22 21.64 -1.56
N SER A 75 -0.30 20.76 -0.55
CA SER A 75 -1.36 20.73 0.45
C SER A 75 -2.75 20.57 -0.17
N THR A 76 -2.88 19.61 -1.10
CA THR A 76 -4.14 19.33 -1.80
C THR A 76 -4.44 17.84 -1.84
N LEU A 77 -5.72 17.53 -2.06
CA LEU A 77 -6.14 16.25 -2.63
C LEU A 77 -6.53 16.46 -4.10
N SER A 78 -6.18 15.51 -4.94
CA SER A 78 -6.67 15.41 -6.32
C SER A 78 -7.68 14.28 -6.40
N VAL A 79 -8.89 14.58 -6.88
CA VAL A 79 -9.95 13.60 -7.12
C VAL A 79 -10.11 13.43 -8.62
N MET A 80 -10.04 12.21 -9.08
CA MET A 80 -10.10 11.83 -10.49
C MET A 80 -11.29 10.87 -10.67
N LEU A 81 -12.38 11.38 -11.26
CA LEU A 81 -13.61 10.62 -11.48
C LEU A 81 -13.45 9.77 -12.74
N SER A 82 -13.65 8.47 -12.61
CA SER A 82 -13.60 7.51 -13.70
C SER A 82 -14.78 7.68 -14.64
N LYS A 83 -14.62 7.24 -15.89
CA LYS A 83 -15.72 7.11 -16.86
C LYS A 83 -16.10 5.66 -17.12
N GLY A 84 -15.48 4.71 -16.39
CA GLY A 84 -15.73 3.28 -16.55
C GLY A 84 -15.09 2.65 -17.80
N ASP A 85 -14.24 3.38 -18.53
CA ASP A 85 -13.54 2.90 -19.73
C ASP A 85 -12.00 2.99 -19.59
N GLY A 86 -11.49 3.15 -18.37
CA GLY A 86 -10.08 3.39 -18.06
C GLY A 86 -9.66 4.84 -18.21
N THR A 87 -10.54 5.73 -18.71
CA THR A 87 -10.31 7.16 -18.77
C THR A 87 -10.99 7.90 -17.60
N PHE A 88 -10.50 9.10 -17.32
CA PHE A 88 -10.98 9.89 -16.20
C PHE A 88 -11.45 11.27 -16.66
N GLN A 89 -12.30 11.88 -15.87
CA GLN A 89 -12.70 13.28 -16.03
C GLN A 89 -11.53 14.21 -15.65
N LYS A 90 -11.71 15.52 -15.87
CA LYS A 90 -10.71 16.50 -15.41
C LYS A 90 -10.55 16.42 -13.90
N THR A 91 -9.29 16.32 -13.44
CA THR A 91 -8.93 16.27 -12.02
C THR A 91 -9.52 17.44 -11.24
N LEU A 92 -10.25 17.13 -10.17
CA LEU A 92 -10.73 18.10 -9.19
C LEU A 92 -9.68 18.25 -8.10
N THR A 93 -9.53 19.47 -7.55
CA THR A 93 -8.51 19.76 -6.53
C THR A 93 -9.15 20.37 -5.30
N PHE A 94 -8.86 19.80 -4.13
CA PHE A 94 -9.37 20.24 -2.84
C PHE A 94 -8.21 20.65 -1.92
N SER A 95 -8.29 21.84 -1.33
CA SER A 95 -7.28 22.32 -0.38
C SER A 95 -7.47 21.65 0.98
N VAL A 96 -6.39 21.05 1.50
CA VAL A 96 -6.32 20.44 2.83
C VAL A 96 -5.22 21.11 3.66
N ALA A 97 -5.02 20.65 4.88
CA ALA A 97 -3.95 21.17 5.72
C ALA A 97 -2.56 20.71 5.21
N THR A 98 -1.49 21.31 5.72
CA THR A 98 -0.13 21.25 5.16
C THR A 98 0.47 19.85 5.22
N GLU A 99 1.11 19.41 4.15
CA GLU A 99 1.80 18.11 4.01
C GLU A 99 0.90 16.89 4.25
N PRO A 100 -0.20 16.70 3.49
CA PRO A 100 -0.98 15.47 3.53
C PRO A 100 -0.14 14.30 3.00
N THR A 101 0.05 13.26 3.79
CA THR A 101 0.79 12.05 3.39
C THR A 101 -0.05 10.80 3.45
N THR A 102 -1.25 10.88 4.02
CA THR A 102 -2.22 9.81 4.07
C THR A 102 -3.61 10.40 3.84
N VAL A 103 -4.42 9.73 3.06
CA VAL A 103 -5.85 9.98 2.92
C VAL A 103 -6.58 8.66 3.08
N VAL A 104 -7.68 8.66 3.81
CA VAL A 104 -8.56 7.49 3.99
C VAL A 104 -9.98 7.86 3.61
N THR A 105 -10.77 6.87 3.23
CA THR A 105 -12.18 7.04 2.89
C THR A 105 -13.06 6.16 3.76
N ASN A 106 -14.21 6.65 4.13
CA ASN A 106 -15.29 5.93 4.79
C ASN A 106 -16.55 6.80 4.79
N ASP A 107 -17.71 6.23 5.08
CA ASP A 107 -18.93 6.98 5.37
C ASP A 107 -18.89 7.43 6.84
N ILE A 108 -18.45 8.68 7.07
CA ILE A 108 -18.17 9.21 8.42
C ILE A 108 -19.46 9.73 9.09
N ASN A 109 -20.37 10.26 8.26
CA ASN A 109 -21.61 10.87 8.73
C ASN A 109 -22.82 9.96 8.56
N ARG A 110 -22.63 8.74 8.00
CA ARG A 110 -23.66 7.70 7.81
C ARG A 110 -24.75 8.09 6.81
N ASP A 111 -24.38 8.84 5.77
CA ASP A 111 -25.28 9.22 4.68
C ASP A 111 -25.18 8.29 3.45
N GLY A 112 -24.30 7.29 3.50
CA GLY A 112 -24.05 6.33 2.43
C GLY A 112 -23.08 6.83 1.35
N ILE A 113 -22.51 8.03 1.52
CA ILE A 113 -21.59 8.64 0.56
C ILE A 113 -20.16 8.56 1.11
N PRO A 114 -19.17 8.18 0.29
CA PRO A 114 -17.78 8.16 0.74
C PRO A 114 -17.24 9.55 1.07
N ASP A 115 -16.74 9.70 2.29
CA ASP A 115 -16.08 10.90 2.79
C ASP A 115 -14.55 10.70 2.77
N LEU A 116 -13.78 11.76 3.04
CA LEU A 116 -12.32 11.74 3.08
C LEU A 116 -11.77 12.30 4.39
N ILE A 117 -10.76 11.65 4.94
CA ILE A 117 -9.92 12.20 6.02
C ILE A 117 -8.47 12.21 5.55
N ALA A 118 -7.85 13.39 5.56
CA ALA A 118 -6.42 13.56 5.27
C ALA A 118 -5.67 14.00 6.53
N ASN A 119 -4.52 13.36 6.79
CA ASN A 119 -3.61 13.84 7.83
C ASN A 119 -2.90 15.12 7.37
N SER A 120 -2.32 15.84 8.34
CA SER A 120 -1.45 16.97 8.06
C SER A 120 -0.22 16.92 8.95
N ARG A 121 0.92 16.62 8.36
CA ARG A 121 2.19 16.54 9.10
C ARG A 121 2.72 17.92 9.50
N GLY A 122 2.36 18.96 8.74
CA GLY A 122 2.84 20.32 8.99
C GLY A 122 2.05 21.12 10.02
N THR A 123 0.81 20.70 10.36
CA THR A 123 -0.09 21.48 11.22
C THR A 123 -0.81 20.67 12.32
N ASP A 124 -0.34 19.47 12.63
CA ASP A 124 -0.82 18.64 13.74
C ASP A 124 -2.35 18.45 13.77
N GLN A 125 -2.96 18.20 12.61
CA GLN A 125 -4.41 18.09 12.49
C GLN A 125 -4.84 17.11 11.37
N LEU A 126 -6.10 16.73 11.39
CA LEU A 126 -6.76 16.05 10.29
C LEU A 126 -7.72 17.03 9.59
N THR A 127 -7.81 16.92 8.27
CA THR A 127 -8.85 17.56 7.46
C THR A 127 -9.92 16.52 7.16
N VAL A 128 -11.18 16.83 7.51
CA VAL A 128 -12.35 16.02 7.20
C VAL A 128 -13.13 16.69 6.06
N LEU A 129 -13.47 15.93 5.04
CA LEU A 129 -14.19 16.36 3.85
C LEU A 129 -15.37 15.42 3.66
N LEU A 130 -16.61 15.93 3.85
CA LEU A 130 -17.82 15.15 3.60
C LEU A 130 -18.15 15.12 2.11
N GLY A 131 -18.42 13.93 1.58
CA GLY A 131 -18.82 13.71 0.20
C GLY A 131 -20.22 14.30 -0.08
N ASN A 132 -20.40 14.83 -1.29
CA ASN A 132 -21.70 15.33 -1.73
C ASN A 132 -22.36 14.38 -2.75
N GLY A 133 -21.80 13.18 -2.99
CA GLY A 133 -22.31 12.17 -3.92
C GLY A 133 -22.12 12.51 -5.41
N ASN A 134 -21.33 13.52 -5.73
CA ASN A 134 -21.07 13.97 -7.11
C ASN A 134 -19.58 14.22 -7.38
N GLY A 135 -18.69 13.65 -6.52
CA GLY A 135 -17.26 13.88 -6.57
C GLY A 135 -16.78 15.19 -5.98
N SER A 136 -17.68 16.04 -5.48
CA SER A 136 -17.32 17.23 -4.70
C SER A 136 -17.41 16.95 -3.20
N PHE A 137 -16.76 17.80 -2.38
CA PHE A 137 -16.67 17.61 -0.94
C PHE A 137 -16.90 18.91 -0.18
N SER A 138 -17.51 18.78 1.00
CA SER A 138 -17.73 19.86 1.96
C SER A 138 -16.75 19.73 3.13
N LYS A 139 -15.92 20.76 3.36
CA LYS A 139 -14.89 20.73 4.40
C LYS A 139 -15.47 21.04 5.78
N LEU A 140 -15.20 20.18 6.75
CA LEU A 140 -15.51 20.40 8.16
C LEU A 140 -14.37 21.12 8.92
N PRO A 141 -14.62 21.62 10.15
CA PRO A 141 -13.57 22.04 11.06
C PRO A 141 -12.55 20.94 11.27
N SER A 142 -11.25 21.31 11.29
CA SER A 142 -10.17 20.35 11.43
C SER A 142 -10.15 19.70 12.82
N VAL A 143 -9.81 18.41 12.86
CA VAL A 143 -9.59 17.66 14.10
C VAL A 143 -8.15 17.85 14.57
N GLN A 144 -7.95 18.42 15.76
CA GLN A 144 -6.62 18.62 16.33
C GLN A 144 -6.07 17.30 16.88
N THR A 145 -4.87 16.91 16.44
CA THR A 145 -4.15 15.71 16.88
C THR A 145 -2.96 16.07 17.77
N GLY A 146 -2.24 15.08 18.24
CA GLY A 146 -0.87 15.28 18.70
C GLY A 146 0.08 15.60 17.53
N ARG A 147 1.37 15.82 17.86
CA ARG A 147 2.36 16.30 16.90
C ARG A 147 2.63 15.32 15.75
N VAL A 148 2.58 15.84 14.54
CA VAL A 148 2.94 15.17 13.28
C VAL A 148 2.22 13.83 13.12
N PRO A 149 0.92 13.84 12.78
CA PRO A 149 0.16 12.63 12.49
C PRO A 149 0.75 11.94 11.24
N LEU A 150 0.98 10.62 11.33
CA LEU A 150 1.62 9.82 10.28
C LEU A 150 0.62 8.95 9.51
N ALA A 151 -0.14 8.11 10.21
CA ALA A 151 -1.17 7.28 9.62
C ALA A 151 -2.51 7.53 10.32
N VAL A 152 -3.59 7.35 9.55
CA VAL A 152 -4.98 7.37 10.04
C VAL A 152 -5.58 6.02 9.74
N ILE A 153 -6.09 5.33 10.75
CA ILE A 153 -6.68 4.00 10.65
C ILE A 153 -8.15 4.10 11.10
N PRO A 154 -9.10 4.05 10.16
CA PRO A 154 -10.52 4.12 10.48
C PRO A 154 -11.08 2.75 10.87
N ALA A 155 -11.89 2.67 11.93
CA ALA A 155 -12.70 1.53 12.32
C ALA A 155 -13.70 1.92 13.42
N ASP A 156 -14.68 1.07 13.72
CA ASP A 156 -15.55 1.22 14.88
C ASP A 156 -14.93 0.48 16.07
N PHE A 157 -14.14 1.20 16.91
CA PHE A 157 -13.41 0.61 18.02
C PHE A 157 -14.26 0.41 19.28
N ASN A 158 -15.44 1.04 19.34
CA ASN A 158 -16.31 1.00 20.51
C ASN A 158 -17.64 0.29 20.26
N ALA A 159 -17.83 -0.29 19.07
CA ALA A 159 -19.01 -1.02 18.64
C ALA A 159 -20.33 -0.19 18.72
N ASP A 160 -20.24 1.16 18.54
CA ASP A 160 -21.41 2.03 18.55
C ASP A 160 -21.98 2.30 17.15
N GLY A 161 -21.41 1.67 16.13
CA GLY A 161 -21.78 1.78 14.71
C GLY A 161 -21.33 3.07 14.05
N LYS A 162 -20.47 3.87 14.68
CA LYS A 162 -19.88 5.09 14.11
C LYS A 162 -18.39 4.87 13.86
N LEU A 163 -17.88 5.60 12.90
CA LEU A 163 -16.47 5.52 12.56
C LEU A 163 -15.62 6.25 13.59
N ASP A 164 -14.67 5.52 14.18
CA ASP A 164 -13.59 6.03 15.02
C ASP A 164 -12.27 6.07 14.24
N LEU A 165 -11.24 6.70 14.81
CA LEU A 165 -9.92 6.79 14.20
C LEU A 165 -8.84 6.40 15.21
N ALA A 166 -7.87 5.59 14.77
CA ALA A 166 -6.57 5.49 15.43
C ALA A 166 -5.56 6.31 14.61
N VAL A 167 -4.95 7.31 15.25
CA VAL A 167 -4.02 8.24 14.59
C VAL A 167 -2.63 8.05 15.17
N THR A 168 -1.69 7.56 14.36
CA THR A 168 -0.31 7.39 14.79
C THR A 168 0.46 8.71 14.69
N LEU A 169 1.37 8.95 15.62
CA LEU A 169 2.15 10.17 15.74
C LEU A 169 3.65 9.90 15.63
N THR A 170 4.42 10.92 15.36
CA THR A 170 5.89 10.80 15.22
C THR A 170 6.57 10.35 16.52
N PHE A 171 6.03 10.74 17.68
CA PHE A 171 6.65 10.46 19.00
C PHE A 171 6.01 9.23 19.65
N ASP A 172 6.21 8.06 19.05
CA ASP A 172 5.89 6.74 19.59
C ASP A 172 4.49 6.61 20.25
N LYS A 173 3.49 7.28 19.68
CA LYS A 173 2.11 7.28 20.20
C LYS A 173 1.10 6.95 19.11
N VAL A 174 -0.01 6.38 19.53
CA VAL A 174 -1.26 6.33 18.78
C VAL A 174 -2.36 6.93 19.65
N GLU A 175 -3.11 7.87 19.09
CA GLU A 175 -4.28 8.50 19.72
C GLU A 175 -5.55 7.93 19.11
N ILE A 176 -6.52 7.62 19.96
CA ILE A 176 -7.86 7.17 19.54
C ILE A 176 -8.78 8.39 19.52
N PHE A 177 -9.59 8.48 18.51
CA PHE A 177 -10.63 9.50 18.35
C PHE A 177 -11.95 8.79 18.11
N LEU A 178 -12.91 8.99 19.01
CA LEU A 178 -14.25 8.40 18.92
C LEU A 178 -15.18 9.30 18.11
N GLY A 179 -15.78 8.73 17.08
CA GLY A 179 -16.68 9.44 16.20
C GLY A 179 -18.04 9.75 16.81
N THR A 180 -18.62 10.87 16.42
CA THR A 180 -19.99 11.25 16.86
C THR A 180 -21.07 10.89 15.82
N GLY A 181 -20.62 10.43 14.63
CA GLY A 181 -21.50 9.98 13.53
C GLY A 181 -22.03 11.14 12.65
N ASP A 182 -21.46 12.32 12.77
CA ASP A 182 -21.78 13.53 12.00
C ASP A 182 -20.52 14.21 11.41
N GLY A 183 -19.42 13.48 11.36
CA GLY A 183 -18.14 13.99 10.86
C GLY A 183 -17.21 14.57 11.93
N PHE A 184 -17.66 14.63 13.19
CA PHE A 184 -16.85 15.12 14.31
C PHE A 184 -16.31 13.96 15.16
N PHE A 185 -15.26 14.27 15.94
CA PHE A 185 -14.55 13.28 16.74
C PHE A 185 -14.23 13.82 18.14
N ARG A 186 -14.31 12.97 19.14
CA ARG A 186 -13.85 13.23 20.52
C ARG A 186 -12.55 12.47 20.76
N ARG A 187 -11.57 13.11 21.36
CA ARG A 187 -10.32 12.45 21.76
C ARG A 187 -10.59 11.40 22.82
N GLY A 188 -10.15 10.17 22.59
CA GLY A 188 -10.15 9.05 23.51
C GLY A 188 -8.78 8.83 24.14
N GLU A 189 -8.42 7.57 24.36
CA GLU A 189 -7.17 7.16 24.98
C GLU A 189 -5.95 7.32 24.06
N THR A 190 -4.77 7.33 24.67
CA THR A 190 -3.48 7.38 23.98
C THR A 190 -2.60 6.23 24.43
N TYR A 191 -2.02 5.51 23.47
CA TYR A 191 -1.15 4.35 23.72
C TYR A 191 0.25 4.60 23.21
N LEU A 192 1.24 4.01 23.91
CA LEU A 192 2.64 4.05 23.48
C LEU A 192 2.91 2.93 22.45
N THR A 193 3.44 3.31 21.32
CA THR A 193 3.84 2.38 20.25
C THR A 193 5.30 1.92 20.36
N GLY A 194 6.09 2.57 21.23
CA GLY A 194 7.50 2.27 21.46
C GLY A 194 8.44 2.73 20.33
N SER A 195 7.89 3.14 19.20
CA SER A 195 8.57 3.82 18.10
C SER A 195 7.53 4.41 17.12
N ARG A 196 7.97 5.25 16.18
CA ARG A 196 7.04 5.85 15.22
C ARG A 196 6.39 4.76 14.36
N SER A 197 5.11 4.93 14.06
CA SER A 197 4.35 4.04 13.20
C SER A 197 3.92 4.76 11.93
N LEU A 198 4.29 4.19 10.78
CA LEU A 198 4.02 4.79 9.46
C LEU A 198 2.77 4.22 8.81
N SER A 199 2.31 3.06 9.25
CA SER A 199 1.16 2.34 8.70
C SER A 199 0.52 1.49 9.79
N GLY A 200 -0.75 1.18 9.60
CA GLY A 200 -1.49 0.29 10.48
C GLY A 200 -2.79 -0.15 9.86
N VAL A 201 -3.37 -1.20 10.41
CA VAL A 201 -4.66 -1.77 10.03
C VAL A 201 -5.47 -2.11 11.28
N ALA A 202 -6.79 -2.06 11.16
CA ALA A 202 -7.72 -2.45 12.19
C ALA A 202 -8.67 -3.53 11.66
N GLU A 203 -8.88 -4.60 12.44
CA GLU A 203 -9.77 -5.71 12.12
C GLU A 203 -10.02 -6.56 13.36
N ASP A 204 -11.08 -7.34 13.36
CA ASP A 204 -11.31 -8.40 14.33
C ASP A 204 -10.48 -9.65 13.94
N PHE A 205 -9.23 -9.71 14.42
CA PHE A 205 -8.29 -10.78 14.05
C PHE A 205 -8.53 -12.09 14.81
N ASP A 206 -9.22 -12.06 15.95
CA ASP A 206 -9.49 -13.27 16.74
C ASP A 206 -10.98 -13.68 16.76
N ARG A 207 -11.82 -12.93 16.00
CA ARG A 207 -13.27 -13.16 15.85
C ARG A 207 -14.05 -13.11 17.17
N ASP A 208 -13.60 -12.26 18.09
CA ASP A 208 -14.33 -12.02 19.35
C ASP A 208 -15.40 -10.91 19.21
N GLY A 209 -15.58 -10.35 18.02
CA GLY A 209 -16.52 -9.28 17.69
C GLY A 209 -15.99 -7.89 18.01
N LYS A 210 -14.73 -7.74 18.37
CA LYS A 210 -14.10 -6.46 18.72
C LYS A 210 -12.95 -6.16 17.77
N ILE A 211 -12.80 -4.90 17.42
CA ILE A 211 -11.76 -4.49 16.49
C ILE A 211 -10.42 -4.35 17.20
N ASP A 212 -9.43 -5.10 16.72
CA ASP A 212 -8.03 -5.02 17.10
C ASP A 212 -7.27 -4.01 16.25
N LEU A 213 -6.04 -3.65 16.66
CA LEU A 213 -5.17 -2.72 15.96
C LEU A 213 -3.77 -3.29 15.78
N ALA A 214 -3.29 -3.37 14.53
CA ALA A 214 -1.92 -3.74 14.19
C ALA A 214 -1.19 -2.53 13.61
N LEU A 215 -0.04 -2.16 14.19
CA LEU A 215 0.76 -1.00 13.81
C LEU A 215 2.17 -1.41 13.35
N ALA A 216 2.55 -0.97 12.16
CA ALA A 216 3.91 -1.11 11.63
C ALA A 216 4.84 -0.09 12.30
N THR A 217 5.65 -0.52 13.26
CA THR A 217 6.53 0.36 14.04
C THR A 217 7.98 0.24 13.59
N SER A 218 8.65 1.39 13.42
CA SER A 218 10.00 1.45 12.88
C SER A 218 10.91 2.35 13.72
N SER A 219 12.00 1.77 14.22
CA SER A 219 13.13 2.49 14.85
C SER A 219 14.45 1.81 14.51
N SER A 220 15.56 2.45 14.84
CA SER A 220 16.90 1.87 14.62
C SER A 220 17.14 0.56 15.37
N ASN A 221 16.47 0.34 16.52
CA ASN A 221 16.79 -0.77 17.41
C ASN A 221 15.58 -1.64 17.81
N ALA A 222 14.35 -1.28 17.45
CA ALA A 222 13.14 -1.96 17.90
C ALA A 222 12.00 -1.86 16.86
N SER A 223 12.27 -2.34 15.65
CA SER A 223 11.26 -2.43 14.60
C SER A 223 10.44 -3.69 14.76
N SER A 224 9.13 -3.59 14.65
CA SER A 224 8.19 -4.72 14.78
C SER A 224 6.80 -4.33 14.28
N ILE A 225 5.90 -5.29 14.23
CA ILE A 225 4.47 -5.01 14.26
C ILE A 225 4.02 -5.04 15.73
N ARG A 226 3.35 -3.98 16.16
CA ARG A 226 2.68 -3.87 17.47
C ARG A 226 1.22 -4.24 17.30
N PHE A 227 0.78 -5.24 18.06
CA PHE A 227 -0.58 -5.74 18.03
C PHE A 227 -1.28 -5.42 19.35
N TYR A 228 -2.46 -4.78 19.27
CA TYR A 228 -3.29 -4.35 20.37
C TYR A 228 -4.66 -5.02 20.26
N ARG A 229 -5.05 -5.82 21.26
CA ARG A 229 -6.41 -6.39 21.30
C ARG A 229 -7.40 -5.34 21.77
N GLY A 230 -8.50 -5.22 21.04
CA GLY A 230 -9.59 -4.33 21.38
C GLY A 230 -10.43 -4.86 22.55
N HIS A 231 -10.95 -3.93 23.36
CA HIS A 231 -11.94 -4.26 24.40
C HIS A 231 -13.38 -4.05 23.92
N GLY A 232 -13.57 -3.44 22.73
CA GLY A 232 -14.88 -3.13 22.15
C GLY A 232 -15.54 -1.91 22.79
N ASP A 233 -14.82 -1.11 23.55
CA ASP A 233 -15.27 0.13 24.18
C ASP A 233 -14.42 1.35 23.78
N GLY A 234 -13.63 1.22 22.70
CA GLY A 234 -12.66 2.23 22.25
C GLY A 234 -11.33 2.17 22.96
N THR A 235 -11.13 1.20 23.86
CA THR A 235 -9.86 0.96 24.54
C THR A 235 -9.20 -0.34 24.12
N PHE A 236 -7.90 -0.46 24.40
CA PHE A 236 -7.08 -1.60 23.97
C PHE A 236 -6.26 -2.17 25.10
N ALA A 237 -6.01 -3.47 25.05
CA ALA A 237 -5.05 -4.15 25.90
C ALA A 237 -3.63 -3.66 25.63
N LYS A 238 -2.71 -3.95 26.58
CA LYS A 238 -1.28 -3.71 26.38
C LYS A 238 -0.80 -4.44 25.12
N SER A 239 -0.10 -3.72 24.24
CA SER A 239 0.39 -4.31 22.99
C SER A 239 1.39 -5.43 23.19
N VAL A 240 1.35 -6.39 22.27
CA VAL A 240 2.40 -7.39 22.07
C VAL A 240 3.18 -7.09 20.79
N GLN A 241 4.43 -7.54 20.74
CA GLN A 241 5.25 -7.41 19.55
C GLN A 241 5.19 -8.71 18.75
N ILE A 242 4.96 -8.57 17.44
CA ILE A 242 5.05 -9.64 16.45
C ILE A 242 5.99 -9.21 15.32
N ALA A 243 6.57 -10.15 14.57
CA ALA A 243 7.50 -9.89 13.45
C ALA A 243 8.69 -8.97 13.85
N HIS A 244 9.49 -9.42 14.80
CA HIS A 244 10.63 -8.66 15.34
C HIS A 244 11.79 -8.54 14.35
N GLY A 245 12.52 -7.41 14.42
CA GLY A 245 13.76 -7.18 13.68
C GLY A 245 13.56 -6.81 12.20
N LEU A 246 12.32 -6.79 11.72
CA LEU A 246 11.93 -6.30 10.41
C LEU A 246 11.51 -4.84 10.53
N VAL A 247 11.79 -4.02 9.52
CA VAL A 247 11.43 -2.59 9.49
C VAL A 247 10.19 -2.41 8.63
N PRO A 248 8.97 -2.64 9.15
CA PRO A 248 7.76 -2.53 8.35
C PRO A 248 7.49 -1.06 7.99
N LEU A 249 7.27 -0.77 6.71
CA LEU A 249 6.95 0.56 6.20
C LEU A 249 5.47 0.70 5.83
N ALA A 250 4.93 -0.30 5.15
CA ALA A 250 3.53 -0.39 4.78
C ALA A 250 2.96 -1.71 5.25
N LEU A 251 1.74 -1.69 5.77
CA LEU A 251 1.03 -2.84 6.32
C LEU A 251 -0.38 -2.84 5.74
N ILE A 252 -0.80 -3.98 5.21
CA ILE A 252 -2.18 -4.24 4.76
C ILE A 252 -2.73 -5.49 5.43
N LYS A 253 -4.06 -5.61 5.41
CA LYS A 253 -4.81 -6.82 5.80
C LYS A 253 -5.52 -7.40 4.58
N LYS A 254 -5.48 -8.69 4.43
CA LYS A 254 -6.22 -9.45 3.39
C LYS A 254 -6.26 -10.93 3.79
N ASP A 255 -7.35 -11.62 3.51
CA ASP A 255 -7.36 -13.08 3.59
C ASP A 255 -6.50 -13.63 2.45
N MET A 256 -5.27 -14.01 2.79
CA MET A 256 -4.28 -14.46 1.81
C MET A 256 -4.41 -15.95 1.50
N ASN A 257 -4.98 -16.75 2.40
CA ASN A 257 -5.03 -18.21 2.28
C ASN A 257 -6.45 -18.78 2.04
N ASN A 258 -7.46 -17.91 1.87
CA ASN A 258 -8.87 -18.22 1.68
C ASN A 258 -9.49 -19.02 2.86
N ASP A 259 -9.03 -18.73 4.09
CA ASP A 259 -9.59 -19.30 5.32
C ASP A 259 -10.63 -18.38 5.99
N SER A 260 -10.97 -17.29 5.33
CA SER A 260 -11.88 -16.23 5.77
C SER A 260 -11.39 -15.47 7.00
N ARG A 261 -10.11 -15.52 7.32
CA ARG A 261 -9.47 -14.69 8.36
C ARG A 261 -8.57 -13.64 7.71
N PRO A 262 -8.52 -12.42 8.26
CA PRO A 262 -7.60 -11.41 7.76
C PRO A 262 -6.16 -11.74 8.18
N ASP A 263 -5.27 -11.86 7.19
CA ASP A 263 -3.83 -11.99 7.38
C ASP A 263 -3.16 -10.61 7.28
N LEU A 264 -1.90 -10.52 7.67
CA LEU A 264 -1.09 -9.31 7.55
C LEU A 264 -0.03 -9.48 6.46
N VAL A 265 0.05 -8.52 5.56
CA VAL A 265 1.14 -8.43 4.57
C VAL A 265 1.83 -7.09 4.72
N PHE A 266 3.16 -7.07 4.73
CA PHE A 266 3.90 -5.83 4.90
C PHE A 266 5.17 -5.76 4.05
N ALA A 267 5.51 -4.54 3.66
CA ALA A 267 6.76 -4.20 3.01
C ALA A 267 7.82 -3.89 4.07
N ALA A 268 9.02 -4.48 3.94
CA ALA A 268 10.14 -4.19 4.83
C ALA A 268 11.08 -3.15 4.23
N GLY A 269 11.42 -2.14 5.01
CA GLY A 269 12.33 -1.06 4.59
C GLY A 269 13.80 -1.49 4.50
N GLN A 270 14.16 -2.65 5.05
CA GLN A 270 15.47 -3.25 4.89
C GLN A 270 15.36 -4.50 4.02
N GLY A 271 16.15 -4.53 2.95
CA GLY A 271 16.08 -5.58 1.94
C GLY A 271 14.99 -5.34 0.90
N ASP A 272 14.72 -6.35 0.09
CA ASP A 272 13.81 -6.31 -1.05
C ASP A 272 12.63 -7.28 -0.85
N ASN A 273 12.32 -7.57 0.42
CA ASN A 273 11.32 -8.56 0.79
C ASN A 273 10.02 -7.91 1.24
N LEU A 274 8.97 -8.61 0.93
CA LEU A 274 7.67 -8.56 1.58
C LEU A 274 7.57 -9.70 2.58
N TYR A 275 6.70 -9.54 3.57
CA TYR A 275 6.44 -10.56 4.57
C TYR A 275 4.95 -10.74 4.75
N MET A 276 4.54 -11.97 5.02
CA MET A 276 3.16 -12.34 5.31
C MET A 276 3.11 -13.05 6.66
N LEU A 277 2.11 -12.74 7.46
CA LEU A 277 1.77 -13.38 8.72
C LEU A 277 0.35 -13.93 8.60
N LEU A 278 0.21 -15.24 8.59
CA LEU A 278 -1.11 -15.88 8.59
C LEU A 278 -1.71 -15.84 9.99
N SER A 279 -2.96 -15.43 10.09
CA SER A 279 -3.70 -15.37 11.35
C SER A 279 -4.20 -16.77 11.78
N ARG A 280 -4.33 -16.98 13.08
CA ARG A 280 -4.87 -18.19 13.69
C ARG A 280 -6.18 -17.87 14.39
N GLU A 281 -6.99 -18.90 14.62
CA GLU A 281 -8.30 -18.79 15.31
C GLU A 281 -8.22 -18.10 16.69
N ASN A 282 -7.10 -18.19 17.36
CA ASN A 282 -6.91 -17.58 18.69
C ASN A 282 -6.37 -16.15 18.64
N GLY A 283 -6.38 -15.51 17.47
CA GLY A 283 -5.87 -14.15 17.28
C GLY A 283 -4.34 -14.02 17.42
N THR A 284 -3.61 -15.14 17.32
CA THR A 284 -2.15 -15.11 17.14
C THR A 284 -1.80 -15.27 15.67
N PHE A 285 -0.55 -14.99 15.34
CA PHE A 285 -0.06 -15.12 13.96
C PHE A 285 0.96 -16.25 13.86
N GLU A 286 1.05 -16.82 12.67
CA GLU A 286 2.12 -17.75 12.32
C GLU A 286 3.47 -17.01 12.20
N LYS A 287 4.54 -17.81 12.05
CA LYS A 287 5.83 -17.24 11.71
C LYS A 287 5.76 -16.56 10.35
N GLU A 288 6.46 -15.44 10.21
CA GLU A 288 6.52 -14.68 8.98
C GLU A 288 7.05 -15.50 7.79
N ILE A 289 6.36 -15.38 6.65
CA ILE A 289 6.77 -15.94 5.37
C ILE A 289 7.35 -14.80 4.54
N ALA A 290 8.65 -14.89 4.20
CA ALA A 290 9.32 -13.90 3.37
C ALA A 290 9.20 -14.24 1.88
N PHE A 291 8.98 -13.22 1.05
CA PHE A 291 8.98 -13.35 -0.41
C PHE A 291 9.50 -12.07 -1.07
N SER A 292 9.98 -12.18 -2.32
CA SER A 292 10.57 -11.02 -3.01
C SER A 292 9.49 -10.02 -3.44
N GLY A 293 9.73 -8.73 -3.17
CA GLY A 293 8.85 -7.63 -3.57
C GLY A 293 9.45 -6.70 -4.63
N GLY A 294 10.75 -6.80 -4.91
CA GLY A 294 11.46 -5.84 -5.77
C GLY A 294 12.30 -4.84 -4.98
N GLY A 295 12.94 -3.91 -5.67
CA GLY A 295 13.96 -3.02 -5.07
C GLY A 295 13.40 -1.86 -4.25
N GLY A 296 13.42 -1.97 -2.92
CA GLY A 296 12.94 -0.95 -1.99
C GLY A 296 11.43 -0.80 -1.93
N PRO A 297 10.69 -1.85 -1.50
CA PRO A 297 9.25 -1.84 -1.40
C PRO A 297 8.78 -0.84 -0.33
N ILE A 298 7.78 0.02 -0.66
CA ILE A 298 7.29 1.08 0.23
C ILE A 298 5.77 1.16 0.36
N ALA A 299 5.04 0.66 -0.61
CA ALA A 299 3.58 0.59 -0.60
C ALA A 299 3.14 -0.67 -1.33
N LEU A 300 2.04 -1.26 -0.90
CA LEU A 300 1.53 -2.50 -1.47
C LEU A 300 0.00 -2.56 -1.43
N VAL A 301 -0.56 -3.35 -2.33
CA VAL A 301 -1.97 -3.70 -2.38
C VAL A 301 -2.09 -5.19 -2.70
N ALA A 302 -3.09 -5.85 -2.14
CA ALA A 302 -3.35 -7.26 -2.40
C ALA A 302 -4.75 -7.43 -2.99
N ASP A 303 -4.80 -8.07 -4.18
CA ASP A 303 -6.03 -8.35 -4.89
C ASP A 303 -5.84 -9.48 -5.92
N HIS A 304 -6.87 -9.78 -6.73
CA HIS A 304 -6.80 -10.78 -7.79
C HIS A 304 -6.27 -10.14 -9.09
N PHE A 305 -4.95 -10.24 -9.33
CA PHE A 305 -4.31 -9.64 -10.50
C PHE A 305 -4.08 -10.61 -11.68
N ASN A 306 -4.73 -11.77 -11.62
CA ASN A 306 -4.80 -12.74 -12.71
C ASN A 306 -6.17 -13.43 -12.71
N THR A 307 -6.35 -14.46 -13.53
CA THR A 307 -7.64 -15.17 -13.65
C THR A 307 -7.80 -16.35 -12.69
N ASP A 308 -6.85 -16.58 -11.79
CA ASP A 308 -7.00 -17.58 -10.72
C ASP A 308 -7.76 -16.98 -9.52
N SER A 309 -8.14 -17.81 -8.57
CA SER A 309 -8.88 -17.37 -7.38
C SER A 309 -7.95 -16.99 -6.21
N LEU A 310 -6.65 -16.85 -6.44
CA LEU A 310 -5.66 -16.56 -5.41
C LEU A 310 -5.45 -15.05 -5.29
N VAL A 311 -5.21 -14.61 -4.07
CA VAL A 311 -4.86 -13.21 -3.82
C VAL A 311 -3.38 -13.00 -4.10
N ASP A 312 -3.08 -12.09 -5.01
CA ASP A 312 -1.77 -11.65 -5.41
C ASP A 312 -1.37 -10.34 -4.72
N VAL A 313 -0.13 -9.90 -4.87
CA VAL A 313 0.36 -8.64 -4.29
C VAL A 313 0.98 -7.77 -5.39
N ALA A 314 0.56 -6.51 -5.47
CA ALA A 314 1.28 -5.50 -6.24
C ALA A 314 2.03 -4.56 -5.28
N VAL A 315 3.28 -4.24 -5.59
CA VAL A 315 4.16 -3.49 -4.70
C VAL A 315 4.90 -2.37 -5.44
N ALA A 316 4.82 -1.16 -4.91
CA ALA A 316 5.57 0.00 -5.39
C ALA A 316 7.00 -0.02 -4.83
N ASN A 317 7.99 0.02 -5.71
CA ASN A 317 9.41 -0.11 -5.40
C ASN A 317 10.15 1.20 -5.67
N SER A 318 10.43 1.95 -4.62
CA SER A 318 11.00 3.30 -4.74
C SER A 318 12.43 3.32 -5.26
N ARG A 319 13.24 2.29 -4.94
CA ARG A 319 14.65 2.20 -5.33
C ARG A 319 14.83 1.73 -6.77
N SER A 320 14.03 0.76 -7.23
CA SER A 320 14.08 0.26 -8.62
C SER A 320 13.20 1.03 -9.59
N SER A 321 12.43 2.03 -9.11
CA SER A 321 11.59 2.90 -9.97
C SER A 321 10.56 2.12 -10.79
N ASN A 322 9.98 1.07 -10.21
CA ASN A 322 8.98 0.23 -10.82
C ASN A 322 7.89 -0.15 -9.80
N PHE A 323 6.85 -0.81 -10.24
CA PHE A 323 6.09 -1.68 -9.36
C PHE A 323 6.24 -3.13 -9.81
N SER A 324 6.15 -4.05 -8.87
CA SER A 324 6.24 -5.48 -9.13
C SER A 324 4.91 -6.14 -8.84
N LEU A 325 4.51 -7.06 -9.73
CA LEU A 325 3.37 -7.93 -9.50
C LEU A 325 3.89 -9.29 -9.04
N VAL A 326 3.49 -9.69 -7.84
CA VAL A 326 3.92 -10.89 -7.14
C VAL A 326 2.75 -11.86 -7.09
N LEU A 327 2.73 -12.82 -8.02
CA LEU A 327 1.62 -13.76 -8.18
C LEU A 327 1.76 -14.92 -7.21
N ARG A 328 0.64 -15.28 -6.55
CA ARG A 328 0.59 -16.41 -5.65
C ARG A 328 0.36 -17.73 -6.40
N ARG A 329 0.84 -18.84 -5.84
CA ARG A 329 0.64 -20.21 -6.32
C ARG A 329 -0.33 -20.96 -5.42
N ALA A 330 -0.94 -22.01 -5.95
CA ALA A 330 -1.85 -22.87 -5.20
C ALA A 330 -1.20 -23.57 -3.99
N ASP A 331 0.12 -23.74 -3.98
CA ASP A 331 0.88 -24.30 -2.85
C ASP A 331 1.18 -23.26 -1.75
N GLY A 332 0.69 -22.01 -1.90
CA GLY A 332 0.91 -20.91 -0.98
C GLY A 332 2.22 -20.15 -1.19
N SER A 333 3.12 -20.61 -2.07
CA SER A 333 4.31 -19.88 -2.47
C SER A 333 4.01 -18.78 -3.48
N PHE A 334 5.01 -17.98 -3.83
CA PHE A 334 4.91 -16.93 -4.83
C PHE A 334 5.76 -17.23 -6.07
N HIS A 335 5.33 -16.72 -7.21
CA HIS A 335 6.10 -16.82 -8.45
C HIS A 335 7.37 -15.96 -8.37
N TYR A 336 8.49 -16.51 -8.86
CA TYR A 336 9.73 -15.80 -9.00
C TYR A 336 10.34 -16.10 -10.40
N PRO A 337 10.92 -15.11 -11.09
CA PRO A 337 10.98 -13.68 -10.74
C PRO A 337 9.60 -13.02 -10.77
N THR A 338 9.50 -11.87 -10.09
CA THR A 338 8.32 -10.98 -10.13
C THR A 338 8.13 -10.39 -11.53
N ARG A 339 6.91 -9.92 -11.82
CA ARG A 339 6.66 -9.16 -13.05
C ARG A 339 6.78 -7.67 -12.75
N ASP A 340 7.80 -7.04 -13.34
CA ASP A 340 8.14 -5.66 -13.05
C ASP A 340 7.65 -4.72 -14.17
N TYR A 341 7.02 -3.61 -13.76
CA TYR A 341 6.49 -2.57 -14.63
C TYR A 341 7.16 -1.23 -14.29
N VAL A 342 7.88 -0.68 -15.25
CA VAL A 342 8.63 0.57 -15.07
C VAL A 342 7.68 1.75 -14.96
N ILE A 343 7.91 2.62 -13.98
CA ILE A 343 7.17 3.86 -13.77
C ILE A 343 7.93 5.03 -14.41
N ASP A 344 7.25 5.79 -15.25
CA ASP A 344 7.84 6.94 -15.92
C ASP A 344 8.25 8.02 -14.91
N GLY A 345 9.52 8.38 -14.95
CA GLY A 345 10.10 9.34 -14.01
C GLY A 345 10.49 8.77 -12.66
N GLY A 346 10.19 7.50 -12.40
CA GLY A 346 10.60 6.79 -11.18
C GLY A 346 9.93 7.27 -9.90
N THR A 347 10.44 6.78 -8.76
CA THR A 347 9.98 7.10 -7.39
C THR A 347 8.48 6.91 -7.16
N PRO A 348 7.92 5.70 -7.39
CA PRO A 348 6.57 5.40 -6.96
C PRO A 348 6.50 5.45 -5.43
N LEU A 349 5.48 6.12 -4.89
CA LEU A 349 5.27 6.24 -3.44
C LEU A 349 3.96 5.60 -2.97
N ALA A 350 2.99 5.45 -3.85
CA ALA A 350 1.71 4.84 -3.53
C ALA A 350 1.20 4.01 -4.69
N ILE A 351 0.45 2.97 -4.36
CA ILE A 351 -0.18 2.04 -5.27
C ILE A 351 -1.56 1.66 -4.74
N THR A 352 -2.54 1.52 -5.62
CA THR A 352 -3.89 1.05 -5.28
C THR A 352 -4.45 0.24 -6.43
N SER A 353 -5.50 -0.55 -6.18
CA SER A 353 -6.24 -1.33 -7.18
C SER A 353 -7.68 -0.87 -7.32
N GLY A 354 -8.29 -1.16 -8.45
CA GLY A 354 -9.70 -0.93 -8.76
C GLY A 354 -10.01 -1.39 -10.18
N ASP A 355 -11.25 -1.69 -10.46
CA ASP A 355 -11.73 -1.93 -11.83
C ASP A 355 -12.04 -0.57 -12.48
N TYR A 356 -11.07 0.01 -13.19
CA TYR A 356 -11.20 1.35 -13.77
C TYR A 356 -11.87 1.35 -15.16
N ASN A 357 -12.05 0.17 -15.76
CA ASN A 357 -12.65 0.01 -17.10
C ASN A 357 -13.91 -0.85 -17.08
N THR A 358 -14.42 -1.23 -15.91
CA THR A 358 -15.63 -2.02 -15.68
C THR A 358 -15.66 -3.36 -16.43
N ASP A 359 -14.49 -4.01 -16.59
CA ASP A 359 -14.38 -5.32 -17.24
C ASP A 359 -14.38 -6.51 -16.24
N GLY A 360 -14.48 -6.20 -14.94
CA GLY A 360 -14.51 -7.15 -13.82
C GLY A 360 -13.12 -7.64 -13.39
N MET A 361 -12.04 -7.05 -13.91
CA MET A 361 -10.66 -7.36 -13.51
C MET A 361 -10.05 -6.20 -12.74
N MET A 362 -9.16 -6.53 -11.78
CA MET A 362 -8.49 -5.51 -10.97
C MET A 362 -7.31 -4.87 -11.70
N ASP A 363 -7.43 -3.59 -11.96
CA ASP A 363 -6.42 -2.73 -12.52
C ASP A 363 -5.54 -2.12 -11.43
N ILE A 364 -4.46 -1.45 -11.82
CA ILE A 364 -3.51 -0.83 -10.89
C ILE A 364 -3.33 0.65 -11.19
N ALA A 365 -3.36 1.48 -10.15
CA ALA A 365 -2.96 2.88 -10.20
C ALA A 365 -1.71 3.11 -9.33
N VAL A 366 -0.69 3.79 -9.88
CA VAL A 366 0.58 4.05 -9.21
C VAL A 366 0.91 5.54 -9.25
N ALA A 367 1.21 6.14 -8.09
CA ALA A 367 1.64 7.53 -8.00
C ALA A 367 3.14 7.68 -8.26
N SER A 368 3.52 8.50 -9.25
CA SER A 368 4.89 8.94 -9.50
C SER A 368 5.14 10.30 -8.84
N ASN A 369 5.88 10.30 -7.73
CA ASN A 369 6.17 11.54 -6.98
C ASN A 369 7.03 12.52 -7.78
N ALA A 370 7.96 12.01 -8.60
CA ALA A 370 8.87 12.85 -9.38
C ALA A 370 8.17 13.59 -10.53
N LYS A 371 7.15 12.98 -11.13
CA LYS A 371 6.39 13.56 -12.25
C LYS A 371 5.10 14.25 -11.82
N ASN A 372 4.63 14.05 -10.58
CA ASN A 372 3.32 14.49 -10.10
C ASN A 372 2.17 13.90 -10.94
N THR A 373 2.25 12.62 -11.22
CA THR A 373 1.27 11.89 -12.03
C THR A 373 0.81 10.63 -11.32
N VAL A 374 -0.34 10.13 -11.75
CA VAL A 374 -0.82 8.78 -11.46
C VAL A 374 -0.88 8.02 -12.79
N GLU A 375 -0.22 6.88 -12.85
CA GLU A 375 -0.21 6.01 -14.01
C GLU A 375 -1.22 4.88 -13.81
N ILE A 376 -2.06 4.64 -14.81
CA ILE A 376 -3.10 3.60 -14.81
C ILE A 376 -2.62 2.45 -15.68
N TYR A 377 -2.68 1.25 -15.12
CA TYR A 377 -2.34 -0.01 -15.78
C TYR A 377 -3.57 -0.91 -15.78
N LEU A 378 -4.11 -1.20 -16.97
CA LEU A 378 -5.27 -2.07 -17.12
C LEU A 378 -4.82 -3.53 -17.25
N GLN A 379 -5.56 -4.41 -16.59
CA GLN A 379 -5.37 -5.84 -16.68
C GLN A 379 -5.83 -6.36 -18.06
N ARG A 380 -5.15 -7.36 -18.57
CA ARG A 380 -5.50 -8.03 -19.82
C ARG A 380 -6.02 -9.44 -19.54
N ARG A 381 -7.11 -9.80 -20.17
CA ARG A 381 -7.51 -11.22 -20.24
C ARG A 381 -6.44 -11.97 -21.03
N VAL A 382 -5.64 -12.76 -20.34
CA VAL A 382 -4.71 -13.69 -20.98
C VAL A 382 -5.45 -15.02 -21.04
N PHE A 383 -5.93 -15.39 -22.21
CA PHE A 383 -6.43 -16.75 -22.44
C PHE A 383 -5.22 -17.69 -22.40
N GLN A 384 -5.22 -18.61 -21.44
CA GLN A 384 -4.24 -19.70 -21.33
C GLN A 384 -4.51 -20.78 -22.37
#